data_046a047d3db4deea39321ecbd1e83e29
#
_entry.id   046a047d3db4deea39321ecbd1e83e29
#
_cell.length_a   1.000
_cell.length_b   1.000
_cell.length_c   1.000
_cell.angle_alpha   90.00
_cell.angle_beta   90.00
_cell.angle_gamma   90.00
#
_symmetry.space_group_name_H-M   'P 1'
#
loop_
_entity.id
_entity.type
_entity.pdbx_description
1 polymer ?
#
loop_
_entity_poly.entity_id
_entity_poly.type
_entity_poly.pdbx_seq_one_letter_code
_entity_poly.pdbx_strand_id
1 'polypeptide(L)'
;MPTAKLFNMAGDQVGEVALSEAVFGVEPNESVLHDSVKNHLANCRQGTQSALTRAEVSGGGRKPWRQKGTGRARQGSTRSPQWTHGGIAFAPKPRTYSYVLNKKVKRLALKSVLSSKAKDGEIVVVDKIAMDEIKTKSFKNFLTAVNAEGKSVVVTPEVNDIVVKSARNIPGVVTSPAKLINVYDLLNAKTLVIDKDALAVIEEVFA
;
A
#
# COMPACT_ATOMS: atom_id res chain seq x y z
N MET A 1 8.25 -28.79 1.16
CA MET A 1 7.84 -27.71 2.07
C MET A 1 8.84 -26.57 1.95
N PRO A 2 8.43 -25.33 1.75
CA PRO A 2 9.33 -24.19 1.79
C PRO A 2 9.92 -24.04 3.20
N THR A 3 11.19 -23.63 3.29
CA THR A 3 11.88 -23.35 4.56
C THR A 3 12.38 -21.91 4.59
N ALA A 4 12.47 -21.31 5.76
CA ALA A 4 13.08 -20.01 5.96
C ALA A 4 14.15 -20.09 7.05
N LYS A 5 15.19 -19.25 6.92
CA LYS A 5 16.27 -19.17 7.92
C LYS A 5 15.78 -18.48 9.18
N LEU A 6 16.11 -19.05 10.32
CA LEU A 6 15.82 -18.49 11.64
C LEU A 6 17.06 -17.78 12.18
N PHE A 7 16.91 -16.52 12.53
CA PHE A 7 17.95 -15.67 13.12
C PHE A 7 17.58 -15.22 14.53
N ASN A 8 18.59 -14.88 15.31
CA ASN A 8 18.41 -14.09 16.52
C ASN A 8 18.49 -12.57 16.20
N MET A 9 18.23 -11.71 17.17
CA MET A 9 18.35 -10.25 16.99
C MET A 9 19.80 -9.76 16.76
N ALA A 10 20.81 -10.58 17.03
CA ALA A 10 22.23 -10.29 16.76
C ALA A 10 22.62 -10.60 15.31
N GLY A 11 21.77 -11.32 14.56
CA GLY A 11 22.04 -11.73 13.19
C GLY A 11 22.66 -13.12 13.05
N ASP A 12 22.79 -13.88 14.15
CA ASP A 12 23.28 -15.23 14.09
C ASP A 12 22.16 -16.18 13.63
N GLN A 13 22.48 -17.08 12.72
CA GLN A 13 21.54 -18.10 12.27
C GLN A 13 21.42 -19.20 13.34
N VAL A 14 20.24 -19.32 13.94
CA VAL A 14 19.95 -20.31 14.98
C VAL A 14 19.47 -21.64 14.38
N GLY A 15 18.82 -21.58 13.20
CA GLY A 15 18.27 -22.76 12.55
C GLY A 15 17.46 -22.47 11.29
N GLU A 16 16.55 -23.37 10.97
CA GLU A 16 15.57 -23.20 9.91
C GLU A 16 14.16 -23.52 10.42
N VAL A 17 13.18 -22.84 9.88
CA VAL A 17 11.76 -23.03 10.19
C VAL A 17 11.03 -23.51 8.94
N ALA A 18 10.26 -24.59 9.07
CA ALA A 18 9.38 -25.06 8.01
C ALA A 18 8.18 -24.12 7.89
N LEU A 19 7.86 -23.71 6.67
CA LEU A 19 6.72 -22.86 6.36
C LEU A 19 5.54 -23.71 5.88
N SER A 20 4.32 -23.35 6.29
CA SER A 20 3.09 -24.06 5.89
C SER A 20 2.89 -23.99 4.37
N GLU A 21 2.73 -25.14 3.72
CA GLU A 21 2.49 -25.23 2.27
C GLU A 21 1.14 -24.61 1.87
N ALA A 22 0.15 -24.62 2.77
CA ALA A 22 -1.16 -24.03 2.54
C ALA A 22 -1.13 -22.49 2.38
N VAL A 23 -0.08 -21.81 2.90
CA VAL A 23 0.08 -20.36 2.87
C VAL A 23 1.26 -19.96 1.98
N PHE A 24 2.39 -20.64 2.06
CA PHE A 24 3.66 -20.30 1.41
C PHE A 24 4.01 -21.18 0.21
N GLY A 25 3.19 -22.20 -0.11
CA GLY A 25 3.40 -23.12 -1.22
C GLY A 25 2.42 -22.96 -2.39
N VAL A 26 1.59 -21.91 -2.38
CA VAL A 26 0.58 -21.66 -3.42
C VAL A 26 1.24 -21.10 -4.68
N GLU A 27 0.81 -21.55 -5.86
CA GLU A 27 1.26 -20.98 -7.13
C GLU A 27 0.85 -19.50 -7.25
N PRO A 28 1.80 -18.57 -7.48
CA PRO A 28 1.49 -17.14 -7.55
C PRO A 28 0.58 -16.80 -8.74
N ASN A 29 -0.48 -16.03 -8.48
CA ASN A 29 -1.40 -15.54 -9.50
C ASN A 29 -1.21 -14.03 -9.72
N GLU A 30 -0.52 -13.66 -10.80
CA GLU A 30 -0.17 -12.27 -11.12
C GLU A 30 -1.40 -11.37 -11.33
N SER A 31 -2.46 -11.87 -11.96
CA SER A 31 -3.68 -11.09 -12.20
C SER A 31 -4.35 -10.68 -10.89
N VAL A 32 -4.42 -11.61 -9.93
CA VAL A 32 -5.01 -11.35 -8.61
C VAL A 32 -4.14 -10.40 -7.79
N LEU A 33 -2.81 -10.51 -7.89
CA LEU A 33 -1.87 -9.58 -7.27
C LEU A 33 -2.05 -8.17 -7.83
N HIS A 34 -2.09 -8.02 -9.16
CA HIS A 34 -2.33 -6.74 -9.83
C HIS A 34 -3.64 -6.10 -9.38
N ASP A 35 -4.73 -6.85 -9.36
CA ASP A 35 -6.05 -6.35 -8.95
C ASP A 35 -6.06 -5.91 -7.48
N SER A 36 -5.35 -6.63 -6.60
CA SER A 36 -5.21 -6.26 -5.19
C SER A 36 -4.43 -4.95 -5.01
N VAL A 37 -3.32 -4.77 -5.72
CA VAL A 37 -2.53 -3.52 -5.72
C VAL A 37 -3.36 -2.35 -6.27
N LYS A 38 -4.05 -2.55 -7.40
CA LYS A 38 -4.92 -1.54 -8.00
C LYS A 38 -6.05 -1.12 -7.07
N ASN A 39 -6.65 -2.09 -6.36
CA ASN A 39 -7.67 -1.84 -5.35
C ASN A 39 -7.10 -1.02 -4.18
N HIS A 40 -5.94 -1.38 -3.66
CA HIS A 40 -5.28 -0.66 -2.56
C HIS A 40 -5.01 0.80 -2.96
N LEU A 41 -4.39 1.04 -4.12
CA LEU A 41 -4.09 2.38 -4.61
C LEU A 41 -5.35 3.21 -4.89
N ALA A 42 -6.41 2.59 -5.42
CA ALA A 42 -7.69 3.27 -5.63
C ALA A 42 -8.35 3.68 -4.30
N ASN A 43 -8.29 2.82 -3.28
CA ASN A 43 -8.84 3.10 -1.96
C ASN A 43 -8.06 4.18 -1.19
N CYS A 44 -6.78 4.39 -1.51
CA CYS A 44 -5.97 5.47 -0.94
C CYS A 44 -6.27 6.84 -1.55
N ARG A 45 -6.97 6.91 -2.71
CA ARG A 45 -7.28 8.18 -3.37
C ARG A 45 -8.37 8.93 -2.61
N GLN A 46 -8.10 10.17 -2.21
CA GLN A 46 -9.05 11.03 -1.50
C GLN A 46 -10.21 11.53 -2.38
N GLY A 47 -9.95 11.78 -3.68
CA GLY A 47 -10.97 12.15 -4.65
C GLY A 47 -11.59 13.54 -4.47
N THR A 48 -10.88 14.48 -3.88
CA THR A 48 -11.37 15.84 -3.56
C THR A 48 -11.21 16.85 -4.70
N GLN A 49 -10.79 16.43 -5.90
CA GLN A 49 -10.66 17.32 -7.04
C GLN A 49 -12.00 17.94 -7.39
N SER A 50 -12.02 19.26 -7.58
CA SER A 50 -13.23 20.02 -7.96
C SER A 50 -12.87 21.17 -8.88
N ALA A 51 -13.69 21.39 -9.89
CA ALA A 51 -13.62 22.57 -10.72
C ALA A 51 -15.03 23.06 -11.06
N LEU A 52 -15.14 24.35 -11.40
CA LEU A 52 -16.44 24.97 -11.67
C LEU A 52 -16.85 24.74 -13.13
N THR A 53 -18.07 24.29 -13.32
CA THR A 53 -18.74 24.26 -14.62
C THR A 53 -19.22 25.64 -15.01
N ARG A 54 -19.60 25.85 -16.28
CA ARG A 54 -20.16 27.15 -16.73
C ARG A 54 -21.43 27.58 -15.95
N ALA A 55 -22.15 26.64 -15.37
CA ALA A 55 -23.33 26.93 -14.55
C ALA A 55 -22.98 27.50 -13.17
N GLU A 56 -21.85 27.07 -12.64
CA GLU A 56 -21.37 27.41 -11.28
C GLU A 56 -20.47 28.65 -11.25
N VAL A 57 -19.83 29.00 -12.36
CA VAL A 57 -19.00 30.22 -12.45
C VAL A 57 -19.89 31.44 -12.30
N SER A 58 -19.46 32.41 -11.50
CA SER A 58 -20.16 33.67 -11.30
C SER A 58 -20.12 34.54 -12.57
N GLY A 59 -21.18 35.37 -12.80
CA GLY A 59 -21.26 36.32 -13.91
C GLY A 59 -22.07 35.82 -15.11
N GLY A 60 -21.93 36.46 -16.26
CA GLY A 60 -22.42 36.03 -17.58
C GLY A 60 -23.92 35.86 -17.77
N GLY A 61 -24.77 36.50 -16.95
CA GLY A 61 -26.24 36.42 -17.06
C GLY A 61 -26.81 37.09 -18.31
N ARG A 62 -26.04 37.99 -18.94
CA ARG A 62 -26.44 38.69 -20.17
C ARG A 62 -25.68 38.15 -21.36
N LYS A 63 -26.33 38.05 -22.55
CA LYS A 63 -25.70 37.75 -23.82
C LYS A 63 -24.68 38.87 -24.17
N PRO A 64 -23.40 38.55 -24.49
CA PRO A 64 -22.36 39.56 -24.72
C PRO A 64 -22.69 40.57 -25.84
N TRP A 65 -23.29 40.12 -26.93
CA TRP A 65 -23.75 40.92 -28.06
C TRP A 65 -24.90 40.26 -28.81
N ARG A 66 -25.56 41.05 -29.69
CA ARG A 66 -26.66 40.54 -30.52
C ARG A 66 -26.20 39.45 -31.49
N GLN A 67 -27.14 38.61 -31.93
CA GLN A 67 -26.88 37.40 -32.72
C GLN A 67 -26.23 37.64 -34.10
N LYS A 68 -26.56 38.79 -34.75
CA LYS A 68 -26.07 39.19 -36.09
C LYS A 68 -25.72 40.69 -36.09
N GLY A 69 -24.93 41.13 -37.10
CA GLY A 69 -24.64 42.54 -37.34
C GLY A 69 -23.55 43.13 -36.42
N THR A 70 -22.67 42.31 -35.84
CA THR A 70 -21.55 42.77 -34.99
C THR A 70 -20.15 42.44 -35.60
N GLY A 71 -20.10 41.68 -36.70
CA GLY A 71 -18.83 41.19 -37.29
C GLY A 71 -18.05 40.24 -36.39
N ARG A 72 -18.60 39.85 -35.23
CA ARG A 72 -17.95 38.94 -34.25
C ARG A 72 -18.58 37.57 -34.30
N ALA A 73 -17.82 36.55 -33.78
CA ALA A 73 -18.35 35.22 -33.58
C ALA A 73 -19.55 35.21 -32.64
N ARG A 74 -20.54 34.35 -32.89
CA ARG A 74 -21.75 34.26 -32.08
C ARG A 74 -21.43 33.74 -30.70
N GLN A 75 -21.82 34.44 -29.66
CA GLN A 75 -21.58 34.06 -28.25
C GLN A 75 -22.88 34.14 -27.42
N GLY A 76 -23.10 33.14 -26.58
CA GLY A 76 -24.26 33.09 -25.68
C GLY A 76 -23.98 33.54 -24.26
N SER A 77 -22.76 33.33 -23.77
CA SER A 77 -22.36 33.64 -22.41
C SER A 77 -20.88 33.82 -22.29
N THR A 78 -20.41 34.72 -21.46
CA THR A 78 -18.97 34.89 -21.11
C THR A 78 -18.46 33.81 -20.18
N ARG A 79 -19.35 33.00 -19.58
CA ARG A 79 -18.97 31.83 -18.75
C ARG A 79 -18.68 30.57 -19.55
N SER A 80 -18.81 30.61 -20.87
CA SER A 80 -18.51 29.45 -21.72
C SER A 80 -17.02 29.07 -21.67
N PRO A 81 -16.65 27.78 -21.83
CA PRO A 81 -15.28 27.31 -21.66
C PRO A 81 -14.24 27.97 -22.56
N GLN A 82 -14.62 28.52 -23.72
CA GLN A 82 -13.74 29.24 -24.64
C GLN A 82 -13.35 30.65 -24.17
N TRP A 83 -14.00 31.15 -23.11
CA TRP A 83 -13.70 32.46 -22.56
C TRP A 83 -12.69 32.38 -21.42
N THR A 84 -11.81 33.34 -21.31
CA THR A 84 -10.97 33.54 -20.14
C THR A 84 -11.86 33.69 -18.90
N HIS A 85 -11.53 32.98 -17.84
CA HIS A 85 -12.35 32.87 -16.63
C HIS A 85 -13.72 32.19 -16.82
N GLY A 86 -13.97 31.54 -17.96
CA GLY A 86 -15.14 30.68 -18.16
C GLY A 86 -15.04 29.37 -17.38
N GLY A 87 -16.14 28.62 -17.32
CA GLY A 87 -16.18 27.32 -16.65
C GLY A 87 -15.49 26.23 -17.47
N ILE A 88 -15.13 25.13 -16.82
CA ILE A 88 -14.58 23.93 -17.47
C ILE A 88 -15.72 23.08 -18.03
N ALA A 89 -15.62 22.60 -19.27
CA ALA A 89 -16.68 21.85 -19.94
C ALA A 89 -17.03 20.54 -19.22
N PHE A 90 -16.01 19.75 -18.87
CA PHE A 90 -16.13 18.52 -18.08
C PHE A 90 -15.36 18.69 -16.77
N ALA A 91 -15.84 19.61 -15.94
CA ALA A 91 -15.23 19.92 -14.67
C ALA A 91 -15.21 18.67 -13.76
N PRO A 92 -14.04 18.29 -13.23
CA PRO A 92 -13.99 17.21 -12.26
C PRO A 92 -14.79 17.59 -11.00
N LYS A 93 -15.48 16.61 -10.45
CA LYS A 93 -16.22 16.75 -9.19
C LYS A 93 -15.68 15.77 -8.18
N PRO A 94 -15.77 16.06 -6.87
CA PRO A 94 -15.40 15.11 -5.84
C PRO A 94 -16.13 13.79 -6.02
N ARG A 95 -15.37 12.69 -5.98
CA ARG A 95 -15.94 11.35 -6.09
C ARG A 95 -15.12 10.34 -5.30
N THR A 96 -15.74 9.26 -4.88
CA THR A 96 -15.09 8.14 -4.25
C THR A 96 -14.52 7.20 -5.33
N TYR A 97 -13.28 6.77 -5.14
CA TYR A 97 -12.60 5.79 -6.00
C TYR A 97 -12.55 4.40 -5.38
N SER A 98 -12.96 4.27 -4.12
CA SER A 98 -12.88 3.02 -3.38
C SER A 98 -13.86 1.97 -3.90
N TYR A 99 -13.39 0.73 -3.95
CA TYR A 99 -14.21 -0.44 -4.22
C TYR A 99 -13.70 -1.63 -3.43
N VAL A 100 -14.51 -2.68 -3.29
CA VAL A 100 -14.21 -3.85 -2.46
C VAL A 100 -14.00 -5.07 -3.34
N LEU A 101 -12.88 -5.78 -3.10
CA LEU A 101 -12.64 -7.11 -3.66
C LEU A 101 -13.25 -8.20 -2.77
N ASN A 102 -13.62 -9.31 -3.39
CA ASN A 102 -14.12 -10.49 -2.67
C ASN A 102 -13.08 -11.03 -1.68
N LYS A 103 -13.52 -11.50 -0.52
CA LYS A 103 -12.62 -12.02 0.54
C LYS A 103 -11.71 -13.15 0.04
N LYS A 104 -12.23 -14.09 -0.78
CA LYS A 104 -11.43 -15.18 -1.38
C LYS A 104 -10.31 -14.66 -2.28
N VAL A 105 -10.57 -13.59 -3.09
CA VAL A 105 -9.57 -12.97 -3.96
C VAL A 105 -8.47 -12.30 -3.13
N LYS A 106 -8.82 -11.57 -2.07
CA LYS A 106 -7.84 -10.95 -1.15
C LYS A 106 -6.94 -11.99 -0.48
N ARG A 107 -7.52 -13.11 -0.01
CA ARG A 107 -6.75 -14.20 0.59
C ARG A 107 -5.81 -14.86 -0.42
N LEU A 108 -6.29 -15.14 -1.64
CA LEU A 108 -5.46 -15.69 -2.70
C LEU A 108 -4.31 -14.75 -3.07
N ALA A 109 -4.56 -13.44 -3.15
CA ALA A 109 -3.51 -12.45 -3.40
C ALA A 109 -2.44 -12.48 -2.31
N LEU A 110 -2.84 -12.55 -1.04
CA LEU A 110 -1.89 -12.59 0.07
C LEU A 110 -1.07 -13.88 0.08
N LYS A 111 -1.71 -15.04 -0.11
CA LYS A 111 -1.00 -16.33 -0.26
C LYS A 111 -0.03 -16.32 -1.44
N SER A 112 -0.44 -15.76 -2.57
CA SER A 112 0.41 -15.65 -3.77
C SER A 112 1.67 -14.81 -3.51
N VAL A 113 1.56 -13.66 -2.82
CA VAL A 113 2.75 -12.84 -2.53
C VAL A 113 3.66 -13.49 -1.50
N LEU A 114 3.12 -14.13 -0.47
CA LEU A 114 3.90 -14.84 0.53
C LEU A 114 4.65 -16.03 -0.07
N SER A 115 3.99 -16.77 -0.97
CA SER A 115 4.60 -17.89 -1.70
C SER A 115 5.71 -17.43 -2.63
N SER A 116 5.54 -16.32 -3.35
CA SER A 116 6.58 -15.74 -4.19
C SER A 116 7.80 -15.36 -3.34
N LYS A 117 7.61 -14.64 -2.24
CA LYS A 117 8.71 -14.26 -1.34
C LYS A 117 9.42 -15.46 -0.69
N ALA A 118 8.68 -16.51 -0.35
CA ALA A 118 9.27 -17.74 0.15
C ALA A 118 10.16 -18.42 -0.92
N LYS A 119 9.68 -18.47 -2.17
CA LYS A 119 10.41 -19.04 -3.31
C LYS A 119 11.67 -18.25 -3.65
N ASP A 120 11.61 -16.93 -3.56
CA ASP A 120 12.71 -16.01 -3.86
C ASP A 120 13.72 -15.89 -2.69
N GLY A 121 13.42 -16.52 -1.53
CA GLY A 121 14.29 -16.48 -0.34
C GLY A 121 14.32 -15.11 0.35
N GLU A 122 13.30 -14.30 0.17
CA GLU A 122 13.17 -12.94 0.71
C GLU A 122 12.52 -12.90 2.10
N ILE A 123 12.23 -14.08 2.69
CA ILE A 123 11.67 -14.21 4.04
C ILE A 123 12.78 -14.51 5.03
N VAL A 124 12.86 -13.70 6.08
CA VAL A 124 13.75 -13.88 7.23
C VAL A 124 12.88 -14.04 8.47
N VAL A 125 13.05 -15.16 9.16
CA VAL A 125 12.36 -15.40 10.44
C VAL A 125 13.29 -15.06 11.59
N VAL A 126 12.78 -14.34 12.59
CA VAL A 126 13.52 -13.97 13.80
C VAL A 126 12.86 -14.64 14.99
N ASP A 127 13.64 -15.17 15.92
CA ASP A 127 13.12 -15.89 17.09
C ASP A 127 12.19 -15.01 17.93
N LYS A 128 12.64 -13.78 18.25
CA LYS A 128 11.80 -12.78 18.92
C LYS A 128 12.27 -11.36 18.63
N ILE A 129 11.34 -10.49 18.23
CA ILE A 129 11.61 -9.08 18.01
C ILE A 129 11.23 -8.31 19.29
N ALA A 130 12.18 -8.13 20.21
CA ALA A 130 11.98 -7.41 21.45
C ALA A 130 13.04 -6.33 21.63
N MET A 131 12.61 -5.16 22.10
CA MET A 131 13.50 -4.03 22.44
C MET A 131 13.10 -3.49 23.79
N ASP A 132 14.09 -3.18 24.64
CA ASP A 132 13.86 -2.61 25.97
C ASP A 132 13.59 -1.11 25.92
N GLU A 133 14.20 -0.42 24.94
CA GLU A 133 14.12 1.03 24.78
C GLU A 133 13.79 1.43 23.33
N ILE A 134 13.18 2.60 23.17
CA ILE A 134 12.91 3.20 21.86
C ILE A 134 14.22 3.77 21.29
N LYS A 135 14.89 3.03 20.41
CA LYS A 135 16.16 3.42 19.77
C LYS A 135 16.19 3.03 18.30
N THR A 136 16.20 4.02 17.39
CA THR A 136 16.30 3.80 15.93
C THR A 136 17.64 3.20 15.53
N LYS A 137 18.74 3.59 16.20
CA LYS A 137 20.08 3.06 15.91
C LYS A 137 20.15 1.55 16.16
N SER A 138 19.62 1.09 17.30
CA SER A 138 19.61 -0.34 17.63
C SER A 138 18.77 -1.13 16.65
N PHE A 139 17.60 -0.60 16.24
CA PHE A 139 16.75 -1.24 15.25
C PHE A 139 17.40 -1.28 13.87
N LYS A 140 18.11 -0.23 13.45
CA LYS A 140 18.88 -0.23 12.20
C LYS A 140 20.00 -1.26 12.22
N ASN A 141 20.75 -1.37 13.32
CA ASN A 141 21.79 -2.39 13.47
C ASN A 141 21.22 -3.80 13.37
N PHE A 142 20.05 -4.05 13.97
CA PHE A 142 19.32 -5.32 13.84
C PHE A 142 18.98 -5.61 12.37
N LEU A 143 18.39 -4.66 11.62
CA LEU A 143 18.07 -4.87 10.20
C LEU A 143 19.32 -5.17 9.35
N THR A 144 20.44 -4.50 9.63
CA THR A 144 21.72 -4.78 8.96
C THR A 144 22.22 -6.18 9.31
N ALA A 145 22.13 -6.59 10.58
CA ALA A 145 22.58 -7.91 11.03
C ALA A 145 21.81 -9.07 10.36
N VAL A 146 20.50 -8.89 10.12
CA VAL A 146 19.68 -9.91 9.43
C VAL A 146 19.63 -9.71 7.90
N ASN A 147 20.49 -8.86 7.33
CA ASN A 147 20.57 -8.53 5.91
C ASN A 147 19.23 -7.99 5.31
N ALA A 148 18.43 -7.29 6.12
CA ALA A 148 17.16 -6.70 5.72
C ALA A 148 17.29 -5.19 5.43
N GLU A 149 18.35 -4.78 4.72
CA GLU A 149 18.58 -3.40 4.35
C GLU A 149 17.66 -2.94 3.21
N GLY A 150 17.28 -1.67 3.25
CA GLY A 150 16.41 -1.06 2.24
C GLY A 150 14.92 -1.15 2.60
N LYS A 151 14.08 -1.40 1.59
CA LYS A 151 12.63 -1.54 1.83
C LYS A 151 12.35 -2.89 2.48
N SER A 152 11.89 -2.86 3.73
CA SER A 152 11.57 -4.07 4.49
C SER A 152 10.26 -3.93 5.25
N VAL A 153 9.53 -5.02 5.36
CA VAL A 153 8.36 -5.14 6.24
C VAL A 153 8.72 -6.01 7.43
N VAL A 154 8.50 -5.49 8.61
CA VAL A 154 8.73 -6.20 9.87
C VAL A 154 7.39 -6.56 10.48
N VAL A 155 7.15 -7.85 10.66
CA VAL A 155 5.88 -8.38 11.15
C VAL A 155 6.04 -8.90 12.57
N THR A 156 5.21 -8.35 13.47
CA THR A 156 5.13 -8.75 14.88
C THR A 156 3.80 -9.46 15.14
N PRO A 157 3.69 -10.33 16.15
CA PRO A 157 2.42 -11.01 16.47
C PRO A 157 1.30 -10.01 16.79
N GLU A 158 1.64 -8.99 17.60
CA GLU A 158 0.76 -7.90 17.99
C GLU A 158 1.47 -6.55 17.83
N VAL A 159 0.73 -5.45 18.03
CA VAL A 159 1.30 -4.10 17.98
C VAL A 159 2.24 -3.90 19.16
N ASN A 160 3.53 -3.70 18.88
CA ASN A 160 4.54 -3.35 19.86
C ASN A 160 4.99 -1.90 19.68
N ASP A 161 4.56 -1.01 20.55
CA ASP A 161 4.82 0.43 20.47
C ASP A 161 6.32 0.77 20.47
N ILE A 162 7.15 0.01 21.19
CA ILE A 162 8.59 0.24 21.26
C ILE A 162 9.22 -0.07 19.89
N VAL A 163 8.85 -1.19 19.28
CA VAL A 163 9.31 -1.59 17.94
C VAL A 163 8.82 -0.61 16.89
N VAL A 164 7.53 -0.24 16.89
CA VAL A 164 6.93 0.71 15.94
C VAL A 164 7.64 2.08 16.02
N LYS A 165 7.82 2.62 17.22
CA LYS A 165 8.49 3.94 17.42
C LYS A 165 9.97 3.90 17.06
N SER A 166 10.65 2.76 17.24
CA SER A 166 12.05 2.57 16.86
C SER A 166 12.23 2.46 15.33
N ALA A 167 11.27 1.83 14.64
CA ALA A 167 11.33 1.55 13.18
C ALA A 167 10.83 2.72 12.31
N ARG A 168 9.77 3.42 12.72
CA ARG A 168 9.03 4.39 11.89
C ARG A 168 9.87 5.52 11.29
N ASN A 169 11.00 5.88 11.90
CA ASN A 169 11.89 6.93 11.40
C ASN A 169 12.91 6.42 10.36
N ILE A 170 12.95 5.12 10.09
CA ILE A 170 13.88 4.54 9.11
C ILE A 170 13.19 4.52 7.74
N PRO A 171 13.74 5.20 6.72
CA PRO A 171 13.14 5.21 5.39
C PRO A 171 13.03 3.81 4.79
N GLY A 172 11.86 3.48 4.26
CA GLY A 172 11.60 2.19 3.61
C GLY A 172 11.23 1.04 4.54
N VAL A 173 11.25 1.24 5.86
CA VAL A 173 10.86 0.22 6.84
C VAL A 173 9.41 0.42 7.26
N VAL A 174 8.61 -0.62 7.17
CA VAL A 174 7.21 -0.64 7.62
C VAL A 174 7.05 -1.73 8.66
N THR A 175 6.40 -1.43 9.77
CA THR A 175 6.02 -2.43 10.78
C THR A 175 4.54 -2.73 10.70
N SER A 176 4.16 -4.00 10.78
CA SER A 176 2.76 -4.42 10.74
C SER A 176 2.52 -5.58 11.71
N PRO A 177 1.40 -5.62 12.42
CA PRO A 177 1.01 -6.82 13.11
C PRO A 177 0.58 -7.92 12.11
N ALA A 178 0.77 -9.18 12.48
CA ALA A 178 0.53 -10.34 11.63
C ALA A 178 -0.88 -10.37 11.00
N LYS A 179 -1.90 -9.92 11.73
CA LYS A 179 -3.30 -9.88 11.28
C LYS A 179 -3.60 -8.78 10.25
N LEU A 180 -2.74 -7.75 10.12
CA LEU A 180 -2.96 -6.56 9.28
C LEU A 180 -1.99 -6.45 8.09
N ILE A 181 -1.24 -7.50 7.80
CA ILE A 181 -0.37 -7.52 6.62
C ILE A 181 -1.17 -7.32 5.33
N ASN A 182 -0.63 -6.55 4.40
CA ASN A 182 -1.28 -6.27 3.12
C ASN A 182 -0.36 -6.57 1.93
N VAL A 183 -0.99 -6.86 0.79
CA VAL A 183 -0.29 -7.26 -0.44
C VAL A 183 0.61 -6.14 -0.97
N TYR A 184 0.17 -4.87 -0.86
CA TYR A 184 0.93 -3.74 -1.39
C TYR A 184 2.27 -3.54 -0.68
N ASP A 185 2.26 -3.55 0.66
CA ASP A 185 3.48 -3.38 1.45
C ASP A 185 4.43 -4.56 1.23
N LEU A 186 3.91 -5.79 1.18
CA LEU A 186 4.70 -6.98 0.93
C LEU A 186 5.40 -6.95 -0.45
N LEU A 187 4.69 -6.53 -1.52
CA LEU A 187 5.27 -6.40 -2.86
C LEU A 187 6.27 -5.25 -2.97
N ASN A 188 6.02 -4.14 -2.26
CA ASN A 188 6.91 -2.98 -2.27
C ASN A 188 8.20 -3.21 -1.47
N ALA A 189 8.18 -4.10 -0.50
CA ALA A 189 9.34 -4.47 0.29
C ALA A 189 10.19 -5.52 -0.43
N LYS A 190 11.50 -5.42 -0.30
CA LYS A 190 12.44 -6.45 -0.76
C LYS A 190 12.48 -7.61 0.24
N THR A 191 12.61 -7.31 1.52
CA THR A 191 12.76 -8.32 2.57
C THR A 191 11.56 -8.30 3.52
N LEU A 192 11.06 -9.48 3.85
CA LEU A 192 10.02 -9.69 4.84
C LEU A 192 10.64 -10.33 6.09
N VAL A 193 10.66 -9.56 7.18
CA VAL A 193 11.17 -10.02 8.49
C VAL A 193 9.98 -10.39 9.36
N ILE A 194 9.89 -11.63 9.80
CA ILE A 194 8.77 -12.17 10.55
C ILE A 194 9.24 -12.64 11.92
N ASP A 195 8.60 -12.20 12.98
CA ASP A 195 8.75 -12.80 14.31
C ASP A 195 8.18 -14.24 14.28
N LYS A 196 8.84 -15.17 14.96
CA LYS A 196 8.41 -16.59 14.99
C LYS A 196 6.99 -16.78 15.49
N ASP A 197 6.59 -16.00 16.53
CA ASP A 197 5.22 -16.05 17.03
C ASP A 197 4.23 -15.42 16.02
N ALA A 198 4.66 -14.42 15.26
CA ALA A 198 3.86 -13.84 14.18
C ALA A 198 3.64 -14.80 13.02
N LEU A 199 4.61 -15.67 12.73
CA LEU A 199 4.48 -16.70 11.70
C LEU A 199 3.33 -17.67 12.02
N ALA A 200 3.25 -18.13 13.28
CA ALA A 200 2.15 -18.99 13.72
C ALA A 200 0.77 -18.31 13.56
N VAL A 201 0.67 -17.01 13.87
CA VAL A 201 -0.56 -16.23 13.66
C VAL A 201 -0.90 -16.09 12.18
N ILE A 202 0.09 -15.88 11.30
CA ILE A 202 -0.13 -15.81 9.84
C ILE A 202 -0.68 -17.13 9.32
N GLU A 203 -0.11 -18.24 9.76
CA GLU A 203 -0.55 -19.57 9.33
C GLU A 203 -1.96 -19.89 9.81
N GLU A 204 -2.33 -19.52 11.06
CA GLU A 204 -3.68 -19.70 11.57
C GLU A 204 -4.73 -18.87 10.82
N VAL A 205 -4.44 -17.59 10.57
CA VAL A 205 -5.41 -16.63 10.00
C VAL A 205 -5.62 -16.85 8.50
N PHE A 206 -4.57 -17.28 7.79
CA PHE A 206 -4.59 -17.35 6.32
C PHE A 206 -4.56 -18.79 5.77
N ALA A 207 -4.51 -19.81 6.57
CA ALA A 207 -4.57 -21.22 6.14
C ALA A 207 -5.83 -21.61 5.34
#